data_1a983c3ad6c4d4b25a70bd221a754d90
#
_entry.id   1a983c3ad6c4d4b25a70bd221a754d90
#
_cell.length_a   1.000
_cell.length_b   1.000
_cell.length_c   1.000
_cell.angle_alpha   90.00
_cell.angle_beta   90.00
_cell.angle_gamma   90.00
#
_symmetry.space_group_name_H-M   'P 1'
#
loop_
_entity.id
_entity.type
_entity.pdbx_description
1 polymer ?
#
loop_
_entity_poly.entity_id
_entity_poly.type
_entity_poly.pdbx_seq_one_letter_code
_entity_poly.pdbx_strand_id
1 'polypeptide(L)' 'MKTLKDVKIGESAVIEKLHGEGALKRRVMDMGLTKGTEVYVRKVAPLGDPMELTVRGYELSVRKADAELIEVK' A
#
# COMPACT_ATOMS: atom_id res chain seq x y z
N MET A 1 -12.95 0.76 8.36
CA MET A 1 -11.66 0.12 8.03
C MET A 1 -10.74 1.13 7.38
N LYS A 2 -9.51 1.21 7.86
CA LYS A 2 -8.51 2.12 7.26
C LYS A 2 -7.70 1.33 6.26
N THR A 3 -7.55 1.87 5.05
CA THR A 3 -6.75 1.23 4.02
C THR A 3 -5.53 2.09 3.69
N LEU A 4 -4.62 1.54 2.92
CA LEU A 4 -3.43 2.27 2.49
C LEU A 4 -3.80 3.55 1.74
N LYS A 5 -4.92 3.54 1.04
CA LYS A 5 -5.41 4.73 0.33
C LYS A 5 -5.66 5.91 1.30
N ASP A 6 -5.98 5.60 2.55
CA ASP A 6 -6.29 6.62 3.55
C ASP A 6 -5.06 7.20 4.24
N VAL A 7 -3.89 6.61 3.99
CA VAL A 7 -2.64 7.08 4.60
C VAL A 7 -2.14 8.28 3.83
N LYS A 8 -1.79 9.35 4.55
CA LYS A 8 -1.37 10.60 3.92
C LYS A 8 0.12 10.62 3.63
N ILE A 9 0.51 11.50 2.70
CA ILE A 9 1.92 11.73 2.39
C ILE A 9 2.66 12.07 3.67
N GLY A 10 3.81 11.41 3.88
CA GLY A 10 4.63 11.64 5.07
C GLY A 10 4.25 10.77 6.25
N GLU A 11 3.21 9.97 6.11
CA GLU A 11 2.79 9.06 7.18
C GLU A 11 3.19 7.63 6.88
N SER A 12 3.38 6.85 7.93
CA SER A 12 3.66 5.43 7.85
C SER A 12 2.47 4.64 8.39
N ALA A 13 2.34 3.40 7.93
CA ALA A 13 1.31 2.51 8.44
C ALA A 13 1.83 1.07 8.38
N VAL A 14 1.24 0.21 9.19
CA VAL A 14 1.58 -1.21 9.21
C VAL A 14 0.44 -1.98 8.57
N ILE A 15 0.78 -2.84 7.62
CA ILE A 15 -0.23 -3.65 6.92
C ILE A 15 -0.85 -4.65 7.89
N GLU A 16 -2.18 -4.62 7.99
CA GLU A 16 -2.94 -5.50 8.86
C GLU A 16 -3.51 -6.69 8.13
N LYS A 17 -4.04 -6.46 6.93
CA LYS A 17 -4.69 -7.51 6.16
C LYS A 17 -4.76 -7.12 4.69
N LEU A 18 -4.62 -8.11 3.83
CA LEU A 18 -4.80 -7.94 2.40
C LEU A 18 -6.17 -8.49 2.03
N HIS A 19 -6.97 -7.66 1.38
CA HIS A 19 -8.27 -8.07 0.85
C HIS A 19 -8.13 -8.39 -0.62
N GLY A 20 -9.19 -8.91 -1.22
CA GLY A 20 -9.16 -9.30 -2.62
C GLY A 20 -8.76 -10.76 -2.78
N GLU A 21 -8.72 -11.23 -4.01
CA GLU A 21 -8.50 -12.63 -4.33
C GLU A 21 -7.61 -12.80 -5.56
N GLY A 22 -7.07 -14.01 -5.69
CA GLY A 22 -6.39 -14.44 -6.90
C GLY A 22 -5.15 -13.65 -7.25
N ALA A 23 -5.03 -13.33 -8.53
CA ALA A 23 -3.83 -12.69 -9.07
C ALA A 23 -3.53 -11.32 -8.46
N LEU A 24 -4.58 -10.56 -8.13
CA LEU A 24 -4.42 -9.23 -7.57
C LEU A 24 -3.74 -9.30 -6.20
N LYS A 25 -4.25 -10.17 -5.34
CA LYS A 25 -3.67 -10.34 -4.00
C LYS A 25 -2.24 -10.87 -4.09
N ARG A 26 -2.00 -11.81 -4.99
CA ARG A 26 -0.68 -12.38 -5.20
C ARG A 26 0.31 -11.30 -5.66
N ARG A 27 -0.12 -10.44 -6.58
CA ARG A 27 0.72 -9.37 -7.08
C ARG A 27 1.14 -8.41 -5.96
N VAL A 28 0.20 -8.06 -5.10
CA VAL A 28 0.48 -7.18 -3.96
C VAL A 28 1.48 -7.85 -3.01
N MET A 29 1.29 -9.13 -2.74
CA MET A 29 2.21 -9.88 -1.88
C MET A 29 3.60 -9.99 -2.50
N ASP A 30 3.67 -10.18 -3.81
CA ASP A 30 4.95 -10.30 -4.51
C ASP A 30 5.75 -9.00 -4.48
N MET A 31 5.08 -7.87 -4.30
CA MET A 31 5.74 -6.58 -4.12
C MET A 31 6.28 -6.39 -2.71
N GLY A 32 6.07 -7.36 -1.82
CA GLY A 32 6.51 -7.26 -0.43
C GLY A 32 5.51 -6.61 0.51
N LEU A 33 4.30 -6.35 0.03
CA LEU A 33 3.26 -5.71 0.84
C LEU A 33 2.47 -6.77 1.58
N THR A 34 3.08 -7.32 2.63
CA THR A 34 2.48 -8.41 3.40
C THR A 34 2.12 -7.94 4.81
N LYS A 35 1.30 -8.73 5.49
CA LYS A 35 0.88 -8.43 6.86
C LYS A 35 2.10 -8.18 7.76
N GLY A 36 2.03 -7.14 8.56
CA GLY A 36 3.10 -6.78 9.49
C GLY A 36 4.18 -5.88 8.89
N THR A 37 4.13 -5.64 7.59
CA THR A 37 5.12 -4.78 6.93
C THR A 37 4.76 -3.31 7.13
N GLU A 38 5.75 -2.50 7.49
CA GLU A 38 5.56 -1.07 7.58
C GLU A 38 5.78 -0.43 6.21
N VAL A 39 4.89 0.46 5.83
CA VAL A 39 5.00 1.22 4.59
C VAL A 39 4.98 2.71 4.91
N TYR A 40 5.74 3.47 4.15
CA TYR A 40 5.78 4.93 4.26
C TYR A 40 5.25 5.52 2.95
N VAL A 41 4.29 6.43 3.04
CA VAL A 41 3.75 7.09 1.86
C VAL A 41 4.63 8.29 1.53
N ARG A 42 5.44 8.14 0.50
CA ARG A 42 6.41 9.15 0.11
C ARG A 42 5.77 10.24 -0.76
N LYS A 43 4.89 9.83 -1.66
CA LYS A 43 4.34 10.74 -2.65
C LYS A 43 3.04 10.16 -3.21
N VAL A 44 2.15 11.04 -3.65
CA VAL A 44 0.91 10.63 -4.32
C VAL A 44 0.76 11.50 -5.56
N ALA A 45 0.47 10.89 -6.69
CA ALA A 45 0.27 11.64 -7.94
C ALA A 45 -0.94 12.59 -7.80
N PRO A 46 -1.00 13.65 -8.62
CA PRO A 46 -2.02 14.70 -8.47
C PRO A 46 -3.47 14.22 -8.34
N LEU A 47 -3.84 13.13 -8.98
CA LEU A 47 -5.21 12.62 -8.88
C LEU A 47 -5.34 11.47 -7.88
N GLY A 48 -4.34 11.30 -7.01
CA GLY A 48 -4.34 10.24 -6.02
C GLY A 48 -3.87 8.89 -6.54
N ASP A 49 -3.39 8.82 -7.77
CA ASP A 49 -3.03 7.55 -8.41
C ASP A 49 -1.90 7.74 -9.40
N PRO A 50 -0.77 7.05 -9.27
CA PRO A 50 -0.46 6.06 -8.24
C PRO A 50 0.07 6.68 -6.94
N MET A 51 0.18 5.85 -5.90
CA MET A 51 0.85 6.21 -4.67
C MET A 51 2.27 5.66 -4.71
N GLU A 52 3.24 6.45 -4.28
CA GLU A 52 4.62 6.01 -4.20
C GLU A 52 4.99 5.74 -2.76
N LEU A 53 5.46 4.55 -2.50
CA LEU A 53 5.74 4.06 -1.16
C LEU A 53 7.22 3.73 -0.99
N THR A 54 7.69 3.82 0.25
CA THR A 54 8.98 3.27 0.64
C THR A 54 8.69 2.07 1.53
N VAL A 55 9.23 0.92 1.15
CA VAL A 55 9.03 -0.35 1.86
C VAL A 55 10.38 -1.03 1.99
N ARG A 56 10.78 -1.33 3.23
CA ARG A 56 12.03 -2.04 3.49
C ARG A 56 13.24 -1.47 2.76
N GLY A 57 13.30 -0.15 2.66
CA GLY A 57 14.45 0.53 2.07
C GLY A 57 14.43 0.68 0.55
N TYR A 58 13.37 0.27 -0.11
CA TYR A 58 13.24 0.52 -1.55
C TYR A 58 11.89 1.15 -1.87
N GLU A 59 11.80 1.72 -3.05
CA GLU A 59 10.61 2.44 -3.48
C GLU A 59 9.79 1.62 -4.46
N LEU A 60 8.47 1.75 -4.35
CA LEU A 60 7.57 1.12 -5.31
C LEU A 60 6.30 1.96 -5.47
N SER A 61 5.61 1.74 -6.58
CA SER A 61 4.35 2.43 -6.87
C SER A 61 3.20 1.45 -6.77
N VAL A 62 2.09 1.92 -6.19
CA VAL A 62 0.89 1.11 -6.01
C VAL A 62 -0.29 1.89 -6.56
N ARG A 63 -1.12 1.24 -7.35
CA ARG A 63 -2.33 1.87 -7.87
C ARG A 63 -3.34 2.07 -6.75
N LYS A 64 -4.13 3.13 -6.86
CA LYS A 64 -5.16 3.43 -5.88
C LYS A 64 -6.10 2.24 -5.67
N ALA A 65 -6.48 1.56 -6.75
CA ALA A 65 -7.35 0.39 -6.67
C ALA A 65 -6.74 -0.74 -5.83
N ASP A 66 -5.41 -0.91 -5.92
CA ASP A 66 -4.72 -1.91 -5.10
C ASP A 66 -4.61 -1.44 -3.65
N ALA A 67 -4.35 -0.15 -3.45
CA ALA A 67 -4.24 0.42 -2.11
C ALA A 67 -5.52 0.27 -1.30
N GLU A 68 -6.66 0.32 -1.97
CA GLU A 68 -7.96 0.14 -1.32
C GLU A 68 -8.15 -1.27 -0.74
N LEU A 69 -7.38 -2.22 -1.23
CA LEU A 69 -7.45 -3.62 -0.78
C LEU A 69 -6.43 -3.95 0.32
N ILE A 70 -5.63 -2.97 0.71
CA ILE A 70 -4.60 -3.16 1.74
C ILE A 70 -5.06 -2.45 3.00
N GLU A 71 -5.53 -3.26 3.96
CA GLU A 71 -5.97 -2.73 5.25
C GLU A 71 -4.75 -2.45 6.12
N VAL A 72 -4.73 -1.29 6.77
CA VAL A 72 -3.63 -0.89 7.67
C VAL A 72 -4.19 -0.61 9.07
N LYS A 73 -3.28 -0.66 10.03
CA LYS A 73 -3.62 -0.33 11.41
C LYS A 73 -3.82 1.15 11.59
#